data_7c2e097ff062d2f191f7f1593bd2a552
#
_entry.id   7c2e097ff062d2f191f7f1593bd2a552
#
_cell.length_a   1.000
_cell.length_b   1.000
_cell.length_c   1.000
_cell.angle_alpha   90.00
_cell.angle_beta   90.00
_cell.angle_gamma   90.00
#
_symmetry.space_group_name_H-M   'P 1'
#
loop_
_entity.id
_entity.type
_entity.pdbx_description
1 polymer ?
#
loop_
_entity_poly.entity_id
_entity_poly.type
_entity_poly.pdbx_seq_one_letter_code
_entity_poly.pdbx_strand_id
1 'polypeptide(L)'
;MKAFYRLFYYISILLSCILAGVTIAGAFSGTASPDSFKFMPFIGLGLPILLLVNLASAVYWTIRWRCWVFIPLIAIFSNWGYINCVLQFPLLDPASKPTVKVNAYTPGVLTVATYNVDGFNREHTGYSCKEIAAQMRNLKADILCFQEFGIDDEFGVDSLCTALSDWPYHYIPSSPEGQHLLQLAVFSRYSIKKEHLIIYPNSGNCSLWCDIEVNGRMIRLFNNHLQTTEVSRNKRKLEKELRQDNSQRAKRAALTLADGLHENFRKRAVQANLINQLVSASPYPTLVCGDFNSLPSSYVYHTVKGDKLLDGFQTGGHGYMYTFKYFKHLLRIDYILHSPELKGLDYFSPDWEYSCLLYTSPSPRDKDVSRMPSSA
;
A
#
# COMPACT_ATOMS: atom_id res chain seq x y z
N MET A 1 -2.13 27.18 -43.45
CA MET A 1 -2.87 26.08 -42.79
C MET A 1 -2.18 24.71 -42.93
N LYS A 2 -1.87 24.20 -44.15
CA LYS A 2 -1.25 22.86 -44.32
C LYS A 2 0.09 22.67 -43.59
N ALA A 3 0.98 23.69 -43.56
CA ALA A 3 2.26 23.64 -42.86
C ALA A 3 2.07 23.53 -41.34
N PHE A 4 1.12 24.25 -40.75
CA PHE A 4 0.78 24.21 -39.35
C PHE A 4 0.26 22.83 -38.93
N TYR A 5 -0.63 22.21 -39.72
CA TYR A 5 -1.12 20.83 -39.44
C TYR A 5 0.00 19.80 -39.53
N ARG A 6 0.95 19.93 -40.46
CA ARG A 6 2.12 19.03 -40.52
C ARG A 6 3.01 19.19 -39.30
N LEU A 7 3.30 20.43 -38.89
CA LEU A 7 4.11 20.69 -37.70
C LEU A 7 3.46 20.08 -36.46
N PHE A 8 2.18 20.34 -36.25
CA PHE A 8 1.43 19.77 -35.11
C PHE A 8 1.44 18.24 -35.12
N TYR A 9 1.29 17.61 -36.27
CA TYR A 9 1.34 16.17 -36.44
C TYR A 9 2.69 15.58 -36.01
N TYR A 10 3.81 16.16 -36.46
CA TYR A 10 5.14 15.67 -36.06
C TYR A 10 5.45 15.93 -34.58
N ILE A 11 5.00 17.07 -34.04
CA ILE A 11 5.11 17.34 -32.61
C ILE A 11 4.32 16.30 -31.80
N SER A 12 3.12 15.92 -32.23
CA SER A 12 2.32 14.89 -31.54
C SER A 12 3.02 13.54 -31.55
N ILE A 13 3.68 13.15 -32.65
CA ILE A 13 4.48 11.90 -32.69
C ILE A 13 5.64 12.00 -31.71
N LEU A 14 6.41 13.09 -31.75
CA LEU A 14 7.56 13.30 -30.88
C LEU A 14 7.16 13.22 -29.38
N LEU A 15 6.07 13.89 -29.00
CA LEU A 15 5.55 13.87 -27.65
C LEU A 15 5.10 12.47 -27.25
N SER A 16 4.44 11.72 -28.15
CA SER A 16 4.07 10.33 -27.89
C SER A 16 5.29 9.43 -27.68
N CYS A 17 6.36 9.61 -28.45
CA CYS A 17 7.61 8.86 -28.29
C CYS A 17 8.30 9.18 -26.96
N ILE A 18 8.38 10.46 -26.57
CA ILE A 18 8.98 10.89 -25.29
C ILE A 18 8.15 10.31 -24.13
N LEU A 19 6.83 10.45 -24.17
CA LEU A 19 5.94 9.93 -23.15
C LEU A 19 6.09 8.41 -23.00
N ALA A 20 6.10 7.69 -24.11
CA ALA A 20 6.29 6.24 -24.14
C ALA A 20 7.64 5.85 -23.56
N GLY A 21 8.72 6.53 -23.94
CA GLY A 21 10.07 6.28 -23.41
C GLY A 21 10.14 6.43 -21.90
N VAL A 22 9.58 7.52 -21.34
CA VAL A 22 9.53 7.73 -19.88
C VAL A 22 8.67 6.65 -19.20
N THR A 23 7.55 6.26 -19.82
CA THR A 23 6.65 5.23 -19.24
C THR A 23 7.31 3.86 -19.27
N ILE A 24 8.04 3.50 -20.33
CA ILE A 24 8.82 2.25 -20.41
C ILE A 24 9.92 2.25 -19.34
N ALA A 25 10.60 3.39 -19.11
CA ALA A 25 11.55 3.52 -18.01
C ALA A 25 10.90 3.23 -16.64
N GLY A 26 9.61 3.58 -16.48
CA GLY A 26 8.82 3.27 -15.29
C GLY A 26 8.74 1.77 -14.96
N ALA A 27 8.79 0.89 -15.96
CA ALA A 27 8.77 -0.55 -15.75
C ALA A 27 10.03 -1.06 -14.99
N PHE A 28 11.12 -0.29 -15.01
CA PHE A 28 12.36 -0.61 -14.33
C PHE A 28 12.52 0.12 -12.99
N SER A 29 11.56 0.96 -12.59
CA SER A 29 11.66 1.75 -11.36
C SER A 29 11.69 0.88 -10.09
N GLY A 30 11.10 -0.31 -10.14
CA GLY A 30 11.11 -1.27 -9.04
C GLY A 30 12.44 -1.98 -8.83
N THR A 31 13.31 -2.06 -9.84
CA THR A 31 14.63 -2.70 -9.75
C THR A 31 15.76 -1.71 -9.52
N ALA A 32 15.49 -0.42 -9.73
CA ALA A 32 16.50 0.64 -9.62
C ALA A 32 16.55 1.20 -8.19
N SER A 33 17.67 0.98 -7.49
CA SER A 33 17.88 1.57 -6.16
C SER A 33 17.86 3.10 -6.23
N PRO A 34 17.16 3.78 -5.29
CA PRO A 34 17.17 5.25 -5.19
C PRO A 34 18.58 5.85 -5.02
N ASP A 35 19.52 5.11 -4.46
CA ASP A 35 20.90 5.56 -4.32
C ASP A 35 21.64 5.60 -5.66
N SER A 36 21.36 4.64 -6.54
CA SER A 36 22.03 4.53 -7.84
C SER A 36 21.36 5.37 -8.93
N PHE A 37 20.04 5.53 -8.85
CA PHE A 37 19.23 6.18 -9.89
C PHE A 37 18.26 7.18 -9.29
N LYS A 38 18.75 8.42 -9.10
CA LYS A 38 18.01 9.49 -8.40
C LYS A 38 16.61 9.78 -8.98
N PHE A 39 16.41 9.65 -10.29
CA PHE A 39 15.15 10.00 -10.97
C PHE A 39 14.14 8.85 -11.05
N MET A 40 14.59 7.59 -10.94
CA MET A 40 13.72 6.41 -11.09
C MET A 40 12.54 6.38 -10.10
N PRO A 41 12.74 6.70 -8.80
CA PRO A 41 11.62 6.73 -7.86
C PRO A 41 10.52 7.74 -8.24
N PHE A 42 10.89 8.87 -8.84
CA PHE A 42 9.92 9.86 -9.30
C PHE A 42 9.14 9.38 -10.52
N ILE A 43 9.79 8.68 -11.46
CA ILE A 43 9.12 8.07 -12.61
C ILE A 43 8.14 6.99 -12.10
N GLY A 44 8.57 6.14 -11.18
CA GLY A 44 7.72 5.14 -10.54
C GLY A 44 6.52 5.75 -9.80
N LEU A 45 6.72 6.85 -9.08
CA LEU A 45 5.64 7.58 -8.41
C LEU A 45 4.65 8.18 -9.42
N GLY A 46 5.13 8.67 -10.56
CA GLY A 46 4.31 9.23 -11.64
C GLY A 46 3.66 8.20 -12.55
N LEU A 47 3.99 6.91 -12.41
CA LEU A 47 3.57 5.86 -13.34
C LEU A 47 2.04 5.75 -13.54
N PRO A 48 1.18 5.85 -12.51
CA PRO A 48 -0.27 5.85 -12.72
C PRO A 48 -0.74 6.93 -13.69
N ILE A 49 -0.21 8.15 -13.57
CA ILE A 49 -0.54 9.28 -14.43
C ILE A 49 0.03 9.06 -15.84
N LEU A 50 1.28 8.58 -15.95
CA LEU A 50 1.91 8.27 -17.22
C LEU A 50 1.12 7.23 -18.02
N LEU A 51 0.59 6.19 -17.37
CA LEU A 51 -0.26 5.18 -17.99
C LEU A 51 -1.58 5.77 -18.49
N LEU A 52 -2.24 6.62 -17.69
CA LEU A 52 -3.48 7.31 -18.10
C LEU A 52 -3.25 8.21 -19.31
N VAL A 53 -2.14 8.96 -19.35
CA VAL A 53 -1.81 9.83 -20.48
C VAL A 53 -1.45 9.00 -21.73
N ASN A 54 -0.77 7.86 -21.58
CA ASN A 54 -0.55 6.93 -22.70
C ASN A 54 -1.87 6.33 -23.21
N LEU A 55 -2.81 5.99 -22.33
CA LEU A 55 -4.14 5.52 -22.73
C LEU A 55 -4.88 6.58 -23.54
N ALA A 56 -4.86 7.83 -23.09
CA ALA A 56 -5.43 8.96 -23.84
C ALA A 56 -4.72 9.15 -25.20
N SER A 57 -3.39 9.00 -25.26
CA SER A 57 -2.62 9.03 -26.50
C SER A 57 -2.99 7.88 -27.45
N ALA A 58 -3.22 6.67 -26.93
CA ALA A 58 -3.68 5.53 -27.72
C ALA A 58 -5.06 5.80 -28.34
N VAL A 59 -5.99 6.33 -27.54
CA VAL A 59 -7.33 6.74 -28.03
C VAL A 59 -7.20 7.81 -29.14
N TYR A 60 -6.37 8.83 -28.94
CA TYR A 60 -6.13 9.87 -29.93
C TYR A 60 -5.64 9.30 -31.27
N TRP A 61 -4.63 8.42 -31.26
CA TRP A 61 -4.09 7.82 -32.47
C TRP A 61 -5.06 6.83 -33.14
N THR A 62 -5.89 6.13 -32.36
CA THR A 62 -6.96 5.26 -32.88
C THR A 62 -8.00 6.08 -33.65
N ILE A 63 -8.49 7.18 -33.09
CA ILE A 63 -9.45 8.09 -33.75
C ILE A 63 -8.85 8.67 -35.04
N ARG A 64 -7.56 8.90 -35.07
CA ARG A 64 -6.83 9.41 -36.26
C ARG A 64 -6.49 8.31 -37.27
N TRP A 65 -6.86 7.05 -37.02
CA TRP A 65 -6.56 5.87 -37.86
C TRP A 65 -5.08 5.81 -38.26
N ARG A 66 -4.14 5.97 -37.30
CA ARG A 66 -2.70 5.97 -37.51
C ARG A 66 -2.01 4.84 -36.75
N CYS A 67 -1.02 4.20 -37.38
CA CYS A 67 -0.21 3.15 -36.78
C CYS A 67 0.59 3.61 -35.53
N TRP A 68 0.70 4.91 -35.28
CA TRP A 68 1.33 5.48 -34.09
C TRP A 68 0.66 5.07 -32.77
N VAL A 69 -0.53 4.47 -32.83
CA VAL A 69 -1.21 3.86 -31.68
C VAL A 69 -0.36 2.78 -31.01
N PHE A 70 0.51 2.10 -31.73
CA PHE A 70 1.38 1.07 -31.17
C PHE A 70 2.41 1.64 -30.19
N ILE A 71 2.81 2.91 -30.31
CA ILE A 71 3.77 3.55 -29.39
C ILE A 71 3.22 3.58 -27.96
N PRO A 72 2.08 4.21 -27.64
CA PRO A 72 1.53 4.19 -26.30
C PRO A 72 1.10 2.78 -25.84
N LEU A 73 0.65 1.89 -26.73
CA LEU A 73 0.31 0.52 -26.37
C LEU A 73 1.54 -0.25 -25.88
N ILE A 74 2.68 -0.16 -26.56
CA ILE A 74 3.94 -0.78 -26.10
C ILE A 74 4.32 -0.25 -24.72
N ALA A 75 4.19 1.06 -24.49
CA ALA A 75 4.48 1.65 -23.18
C ALA A 75 3.54 1.14 -22.06
N ILE A 76 2.26 0.96 -22.36
CA ILE A 76 1.29 0.38 -21.41
C ILE A 76 1.64 -1.08 -21.12
N PHE A 77 1.84 -1.89 -22.15
CA PHE A 77 2.12 -3.33 -21.97
C PHE A 77 3.47 -3.60 -21.31
N SER A 78 4.49 -2.73 -21.51
CA SER A 78 5.76 -2.86 -20.78
C SER A 78 5.61 -2.74 -19.26
N ASN A 79 4.53 -2.12 -18.78
CA ASN A 79 4.19 -1.96 -17.38
C ASN A 79 3.12 -2.97 -16.88
N TRP A 80 2.98 -4.11 -17.57
CA TRP A 80 1.99 -5.12 -17.22
C TRP A 80 2.13 -5.61 -15.76
N GLY A 81 3.37 -5.73 -15.27
CA GLY A 81 3.64 -6.08 -13.88
C GLY A 81 3.00 -5.11 -12.88
N TYR A 82 3.13 -3.82 -13.11
CA TYR A 82 2.47 -2.79 -12.30
C TYR A 82 0.93 -2.87 -12.42
N ILE A 83 0.42 -3.01 -13.65
CA ILE A 83 -1.02 -3.09 -13.92
C ILE A 83 -1.63 -4.26 -13.15
N ASN A 84 -0.98 -5.42 -13.16
CA ASN A 84 -1.43 -6.59 -12.40
C ASN A 84 -1.40 -6.40 -10.87
N CYS A 85 -0.61 -5.47 -10.35
CA CYS A 85 -0.62 -5.16 -8.92
C CYS A 85 -1.79 -4.26 -8.50
N VAL A 86 -2.44 -3.58 -9.44
CA VAL A 86 -3.54 -2.64 -9.14
C VAL A 86 -4.86 -3.03 -9.78
N LEU A 87 -4.84 -3.94 -10.74
CA LEU A 87 -6.02 -4.32 -11.50
C LEU A 87 -6.04 -5.84 -11.76
N GLN A 88 -7.08 -6.51 -11.25
CA GLN A 88 -7.31 -7.94 -11.43
C GLN A 88 -8.64 -8.18 -12.13
N PHE A 89 -8.60 -8.80 -13.32
CA PHE A 89 -9.80 -9.18 -14.06
C PHE A 89 -10.07 -10.68 -13.90
N PRO A 90 -11.26 -11.07 -13.45
CA PRO A 90 -11.62 -12.49 -13.31
C PRO A 90 -11.67 -13.25 -14.66
N LEU A 91 -11.74 -12.52 -15.78
CA LEU A 91 -11.81 -13.09 -17.12
C LEU A 91 -10.45 -13.64 -17.64
N LEU A 92 -9.32 -13.19 -17.08
CA LEU A 92 -7.99 -13.57 -17.57
C LEU A 92 -7.42 -14.80 -16.88
N ASP A 93 -8.00 -15.21 -15.74
CA ASP A 93 -7.62 -16.43 -15.04
C ASP A 93 -8.80 -17.06 -14.28
N PRO A 94 -9.80 -17.64 -14.99
CA PRO A 94 -10.96 -18.24 -14.34
C PRO A 94 -10.62 -19.55 -13.59
N ALA A 95 -9.44 -20.14 -13.83
CA ALA A 95 -9.07 -21.43 -13.28
C ALA A 95 -8.22 -21.36 -12.00
N SER A 96 -7.58 -20.21 -11.72
CA SER A 96 -6.64 -20.07 -10.61
C SER A 96 -7.26 -19.57 -9.31
N LYS A 97 -8.47 -19.01 -9.36
CA LYS A 97 -9.14 -18.50 -8.16
C LYS A 97 -10.06 -19.59 -7.61
N PRO A 98 -9.70 -20.20 -6.48
CA PRO A 98 -10.57 -21.18 -5.88
C PRO A 98 -11.84 -20.48 -5.43
N THR A 99 -12.96 -20.74 -6.09
CA THR A 99 -14.31 -20.54 -5.57
C THR A 99 -14.54 -21.52 -4.39
N VAL A 100 -13.63 -21.55 -3.45
CA VAL A 100 -13.86 -22.28 -2.22
C VAL A 100 -14.75 -21.39 -1.39
N LYS A 101 -16.03 -21.71 -1.31
CA LYS A 101 -16.90 -21.22 -0.25
C LYS A 101 -16.34 -21.79 1.06
N VAL A 102 -15.38 -21.09 1.68
CA VAL A 102 -14.89 -21.47 2.98
C VAL A 102 -15.92 -20.93 3.97
N ASN A 103 -16.62 -21.84 4.62
CA ASN A 103 -17.45 -21.46 5.76
C ASN A 103 -16.52 -20.87 6.83
N ALA A 104 -16.97 -19.86 7.54
CA ALA A 104 -16.21 -19.08 8.53
C ALA A 104 -15.55 -19.89 9.66
N TYR A 105 -15.70 -21.18 9.68
CA TYR A 105 -15.15 -22.15 10.63
C TYR A 105 -14.31 -23.22 9.94
N THR A 106 -13.83 -22.97 8.72
CA THR A 106 -12.98 -23.99 8.07
C THR A 106 -11.64 -24.05 8.77
N PRO A 107 -11.24 -25.17 9.35
CA PRO A 107 -9.95 -25.32 9.99
C PRO A 107 -8.80 -24.96 9.05
N GLY A 108 -7.86 -24.14 9.54
CA GLY A 108 -6.71 -23.71 8.74
C GLY A 108 -6.90 -22.45 7.89
N VAL A 109 -8.07 -21.79 7.95
CA VAL A 109 -8.27 -20.47 7.36
C VAL A 109 -7.94 -19.41 8.37
N LEU A 110 -7.21 -18.39 7.93
CA LEU A 110 -6.78 -17.24 8.72
C LEU A 110 -7.22 -15.95 8.03
N THR A 111 -7.86 -15.08 8.78
CA THR A 111 -8.27 -13.74 8.32
C THR A 111 -7.39 -12.68 8.95
N VAL A 112 -6.67 -11.91 8.12
CA VAL A 112 -5.77 -10.86 8.59
C VAL A 112 -6.22 -9.51 8.05
N ALA A 113 -6.32 -8.52 8.92
CA ALA A 113 -6.59 -7.13 8.57
C ALA A 113 -5.35 -6.28 8.84
N THR A 114 -5.07 -5.34 7.94
CA THR A 114 -4.07 -4.29 8.16
C THR A 114 -4.71 -2.93 7.96
N TYR A 115 -4.38 -1.97 8.83
CA TYR A 115 -5.13 -0.73 8.92
C TYR A 115 -4.29 0.41 9.50
N ASN A 116 -4.02 1.44 8.68
CA ASN A 116 -3.51 2.71 9.20
C ASN A 116 -4.69 3.48 9.79
N VAL A 117 -4.73 3.64 11.11
CA VAL A 117 -5.87 4.21 11.84
C VAL A 117 -5.75 5.71 12.09
N ASP A 118 -4.66 6.38 11.68
CA ASP A 118 -4.41 7.83 11.89
C ASP A 118 -4.77 8.28 13.32
N GLY A 119 -4.28 7.53 14.32
CA GLY A 119 -4.62 7.79 15.73
C GLY A 119 -6.12 7.62 16.03
N PHE A 120 -6.80 6.67 15.37
CA PHE A 120 -8.26 6.52 15.41
C PHE A 120 -9.01 7.80 15.02
N ASN A 121 -8.61 8.43 13.90
CA ASN A 121 -9.08 9.71 13.40
C ASN A 121 -8.82 10.87 14.38
N ARG A 122 -7.86 10.72 15.29
CA ARG A 122 -7.56 11.70 16.35
C ARG A 122 -8.79 12.03 17.20
N GLU A 123 -9.62 11.04 17.39
CA GLU A 123 -10.87 11.13 18.12
C GLU A 123 -10.63 10.61 19.55
N HIS A 124 -10.98 11.42 20.57
CA HIS A 124 -10.62 11.20 21.98
C HIS A 124 -11.65 10.39 22.77
N THR A 125 -12.85 10.15 22.20
CA THR A 125 -13.92 9.43 22.93
C THR A 125 -13.84 7.91 22.82
N GLY A 126 -12.93 7.42 21.95
CA GLY A 126 -12.82 6.00 21.64
C GLY A 126 -13.94 5.47 20.74
N TYR A 127 -14.79 6.33 20.19
CA TYR A 127 -15.87 5.93 19.28
C TYR A 127 -15.30 5.24 18.04
N SER A 128 -14.32 5.87 17.37
CA SER A 128 -13.69 5.32 16.16
C SER A 128 -13.04 3.95 16.43
N CYS A 129 -12.38 3.77 17.56
CA CYS A 129 -11.81 2.47 17.94
C CYS A 129 -12.89 1.39 18.11
N LYS A 130 -13.99 1.70 18.78
CA LYS A 130 -15.10 0.77 19.00
C LYS A 130 -15.78 0.39 17.69
N GLU A 131 -16.00 1.35 16.79
CA GLU A 131 -16.56 1.12 15.46
C GLU A 131 -15.65 0.22 14.61
N ILE A 132 -14.35 0.50 14.59
CA ILE A 132 -13.36 -0.35 13.91
C ILE A 132 -13.40 -1.76 14.48
N ALA A 133 -13.40 -1.91 15.82
CA ALA A 133 -13.51 -3.21 16.47
C ALA A 133 -14.80 -3.96 16.09
N ALA A 134 -15.93 -3.27 16.02
CA ALA A 134 -17.22 -3.85 15.58
C ALA A 134 -17.14 -4.34 14.13
N GLN A 135 -16.57 -3.53 13.25
CA GLN A 135 -16.37 -3.90 11.85
C GLN A 135 -15.44 -5.11 11.69
N MET A 136 -14.33 -5.15 12.43
CA MET A 136 -13.40 -6.29 12.43
C MET A 136 -14.04 -7.57 12.96
N ARG A 137 -14.94 -7.47 13.97
CA ARG A 137 -15.78 -8.59 14.41
C ARG A 137 -16.68 -9.12 13.32
N ASN A 138 -17.38 -8.23 12.62
CA ASN A 138 -18.28 -8.59 11.51
C ASN A 138 -17.53 -9.29 10.37
N LEU A 139 -16.31 -8.83 10.09
CA LEU A 139 -15.42 -9.43 9.10
C LEU A 139 -14.73 -10.70 9.61
N LYS A 140 -14.94 -11.08 10.87
CA LYS A 140 -14.31 -12.26 11.52
C LYS A 140 -12.79 -12.24 11.40
N ALA A 141 -12.19 -11.04 11.51
CA ALA A 141 -10.75 -10.91 11.49
C ALA A 141 -10.12 -11.64 12.68
N ASP A 142 -9.09 -12.43 12.43
CA ASP A 142 -8.36 -13.18 13.44
C ASP A 142 -7.15 -12.41 13.96
N ILE A 143 -6.50 -11.66 13.06
CA ILE A 143 -5.33 -10.84 13.39
C ILE A 143 -5.53 -9.45 12.83
N LEU A 144 -5.25 -8.44 13.66
CA LEU A 144 -5.30 -7.01 13.30
C LEU A 144 -3.90 -6.42 13.39
N CYS A 145 -3.47 -5.76 12.31
CA CYS A 145 -2.22 -5.03 12.21
C CYS A 145 -2.54 -3.55 12.08
N PHE A 146 -2.30 -2.77 13.12
CA PHE A 146 -2.55 -1.33 13.11
C PHE A 146 -1.26 -0.54 12.85
N GLN A 147 -1.37 0.52 12.04
CA GLN A 147 -0.36 1.55 11.86
C GLN A 147 -0.95 2.89 12.34
N GLU A 148 -0.07 3.80 12.76
CA GLU A 148 -0.45 5.06 13.42
C GLU A 148 -1.43 4.82 14.58
N PHE A 149 -1.18 3.75 15.32
CA PHE A 149 -1.94 3.35 16.50
C PHE A 149 -1.69 4.37 17.62
N GLY A 150 -2.49 5.42 17.63
CA GLY A 150 -2.36 6.50 18.58
C GLY A 150 -3.11 6.20 19.88
N ILE A 151 -2.63 6.78 20.96
CA ILE A 151 -3.28 6.83 22.25
C ILE A 151 -3.21 8.28 22.75
N ASP A 152 -4.21 8.72 23.46
CA ASP A 152 -4.18 9.96 24.22
C ASP A 152 -4.49 9.69 25.71
N ASP A 153 -4.42 10.74 26.51
CA ASP A 153 -4.65 10.63 27.95
C ASP A 153 -6.12 10.31 28.32
N GLU A 154 -7.06 10.59 27.39
CA GLU A 154 -8.51 10.38 27.63
C GLU A 154 -8.94 8.96 27.23
N PHE A 155 -8.33 8.38 26.21
CA PHE A 155 -8.61 7.00 25.76
C PHE A 155 -7.30 6.19 25.69
N GLY A 156 -6.79 5.83 26.85
CA GLY A 156 -5.50 5.16 27.01
C GLY A 156 -5.47 3.68 26.60
N VAL A 157 -4.30 3.05 26.77
CA VAL A 157 -4.04 1.66 26.36
C VAL A 157 -5.08 0.69 26.90
N ASP A 158 -5.44 0.81 28.19
CA ASP A 158 -6.41 -0.10 28.82
C ASP A 158 -7.80 0.00 28.18
N SER A 159 -8.21 1.21 27.81
CA SER A 159 -9.48 1.44 27.09
C SER A 159 -9.44 0.86 25.68
N LEU A 160 -8.31 1.00 24.98
CA LEU A 160 -8.08 0.38 23.66
C LEU A 160 -8.11 -1.15 23.76
N CYS A 161 -7.40 -1.74 24.71
CA CYS A 161 -7.39 -3.19 24.93
C CYS A 161 -8.79 -3.70 25.31
N THR A 162 -9.56 -2.93 26.09
CA THR A 162 -10.95 -3.28 26.40
C THR A 162 -11.83 -3.26 25.16
N ALA A 163 -11.71 -2.24 24.30
CA ALA A 163 -12.47 -2.15 23.06
C ALA A 163 -12.13 -3.27 22.06
N LEU A 164 -10.88 -3.77 22.12
CA LEU A 164 -10.33 -4.84 21.27
C LEU A 164 -10.26 -6.20 21.98
N SER A 165 -11.03 -6.41 23.04
CA SER A 165 -10.98 -7.62 23.90
C SER A 165 -11.30 -8.94 23.18
N ASP A 166 -11.93 -8.90 22.00
CA ASP A 166 -12.13 -10.08 21.14
C ASP A 166 -10.80 -10.67 20.60
N TRP A 167 -9.70 -9.90 20.68
CA TRP A 167 -8.35 -10.31 20.34
C TRP A 167 -7.47 -10.28 21.60
N PRO A 168 -7.52 -11.32 22.44
CA PRO A 168 -6.93 -11.29 23.79
C PRO A 168 -5.40 -11.25 23.80
N TYR A 169 -4.77 -11.64 22.70
CA TYR A 169 -3.31 -11.57 22.58
C TYR A 169 -2.93 -10.33 21.79
N HIS A 170 -2.06 -9.50 22.35
CA HIS A 170 -1.63 -8.28 21.66
C HIS A 170 -0.16 -7.96 21.92
N TYR A 171 0.43 -7.23 21.00
CA TYR A 171 1.73 -6.62 21.15
C TYR A 171 1.64 -5.14 20.77
N ILE A 172 1.84 -4.27 21.76
CA ILE A 172 1.95 -2.82 21.63
C ILE A 172 3.37 -2.47 22.09
N PRO A 173 4.28 -2.10 21.17
CA PRO A 173 5.66 -1.80 21.53
C PRO A 173 5.76 -0.67 22.54
N SER A 174 6.72 -0.79 23.46
CA SER A 174 7.08 0.25 24.42
C SER A 174 8.51 0.71 24.19
N SER A 175 8.80 1.99 24.48
CA SER A 175 10.16 2.50 24.50
C SER A 175 10.96 1.89 25.66
N PRO A 176 12.31 1.93 25.62
CA PRO A 176 13.14 1.53 26.75
C PRO A 176 12.83 2.31 28.05
N GLU A 177 12.23 3.48 27.94
CA GLU A 177 11.82 4.33 29.07
C GLU A 177 10.41 3.98 29.60
N GLY A 178 9.79 2.91 29.06
CA GLY A 178 8.47 2.43 29.48
C GLY A 178 7.28 3.19 28.88
N GLN A 179 7.53 4.17 27.99
CA GLN A 179 6.46 4.83 27.24
C GLN A 179 6.06 3.98 26.05
N HIS A 180 4.77 3.81 25.80
CA HIS A 180 4.30 3.11 24.61
C HIS A 180 4.68 3.86 23.33
N LEU A 181 5.32 3.15 22.39
CA LEU A 181 5.56 3.66 21.06
C LEU A 181 4.29 3.47 20.25
N LEU A 182 3.48 4.49 20.19
CA LEU A 182 2.11 4.52 19.67
C LEU A 182 2.02 4.47 18.15
N GLN A 183 2.89 3.71 17.51
CA GLN A 183 2.95 3.69 16.05
C GLN A 183 2.42 2.42 15.44
N LEU A 184 2.64 1.29 16.09
CA LEU A 184 2.22 -0.01 15.62
C LEU A 184 1.59 -0.81 16.74
N ALA A 185 0.59 -1.63 16.39
CA ALA A 185 0.07 -2.65 17.28
C ALA A 185 -0.35 -3.89 16.47
N VAL A 186 -0.27 -5.04 17.11
CA VAL A 186 -0.84 -6.30 16.62
C VAL A 186 -1.78 -6.82 17.68
N PHE A 187 -3.01 -7.14 17.28
CA PHE A 187 -3.99 -7.83 18.10
C PHE A 187 -4.36 -9.16 17.45
N SER A 188 -4.47 -10.23 18.22
CA SER A 188 -4.66 -11.59 17.69
C SER A 188 -5.60 -12.41 18.56
N ARG A 189 -6.42 -13.25 17.92
CA ARG A 189 -7.16 -14.33 18.60
C ARG A 189 -6.25 -15.50 18.96
N TYR A 190 -5.09 -15.59 18.32
CA TYR A 190 -4.10 -16.64 18.49
C TYR A 190 -2.93 -16.17 19.34
N SER A 191 -2.32 -17.10 20.08
CA SER A 191 -1.21 -16.81 21.00
C SER A 191 0.02 -16.25 20.25
N ILE A 192 0.49 -15.09 20.67
CA ILE A 192 1.77 -14.52 20.27
C ILE A 192 2.85 -15.15 21.13
N LYS A 193 3.83 -15.81 20.51
CA LYS A 193 4.91 -16.54 21.21
C LYS A 193 6.20 -15.75 21.29
N LYS A 194 6.42 -14.88 20.31
CA LYS A 194 7.62 -14.04 20.23
C LYS A 194 7.28 -12.78 19.44
N GLU A 195 7.86 -11.69 19.88
CA GLU A 195 7.70 -10.39 19.22
C GLU A 195 9.04 -9.65 19.15
N HIS A 196 9.15 -8.73 18.21
CA HIS A 196 10.34 -7.91 18.04
C HIS A 196 10.01 -6.58 17.34
N LEU A 197 10.45 -5.48 17.94
CA LEU A 197 10.35 -4.15 17.38
C LEU A 197 11.60 -3.83 16.54
N ILE A 198 11.40 -3.27 15.36
CA ILE A 198 12.45 -2.82 14.45
C ILE A 198 12.39 -1.29 14.38
N ILE A 199 13.35 -0.65 15.02
CA ILE A 199 13.50 0.81 15.01
C ILE A 199 14.47 1.18 13.87
N TYR A 200 14.08 2.17 13.07
CA TYR A 200 14.90 2.66 11.98
C TYR A 200 15.63 3.95 12.40
N PRO A 201 16.96 4.01 12.23
CA PRO A 201 17.71 5.23 12.49
C PRO A 201 17.20 6.41 11.65
N ASN A 202 17.05 7.56 12.26
CA ASN A 202 16.60 8.81 11.60
C ASN A 202 15.21 8.71 10.94
N SER A 203 14.33 7.87 11.47
CA SER A 203 12.94 7.74 11.07
C SER A 203 12.04 7.76 12.29
N GLY A 204 10.91 8.46 12.18
CA GLY A 204 9.84 8.35 13.18
C GLY A 204 8.97 7.10 12.98
N ASN A 205 9.15 6.36 11.89
CA ASN A 205 8.42 5.15 11.58
C ASN A 205 9.20 3.91 12.05
N CYS A 206 8.49 2.81 12.24
CA CYS A 206 9.06 1.53 12.68
C CYS A 206 8.36 0.36 12.01
N SER A 207 8.89 -0.85 12.23
CA SER A 207 8.26 -2.12 11.89
C SER A 207 8.32 -3.04 13.10
N LEU A 208 7.51 -4.09 13.09
CA LEU A 208 7.60 -5.16 14.07
C LEU A 208 7.32 -6.51 13.41
N TRP A 209 7.73 -7.59 14.07
CA TRP A 209 7.25 -8.91 13.72
C TRP A 209 6.81 -9.69 14.96
N CYS A 210 5.84 -10.59 14.75
CA CYS A 210 5.33 -11.52 15.76
C CYS A 210 5.34 -12.94 15.23
N ASP A 211 5.78 -13.89 16.04
CA ASP A 211 5.56 -15.31 15.80
C ASP A 211 4.25 -15.73 16.50
N ILE A 212 3.29 -16.17 15.71
CA ILE A 212 1.93 -16.46 16.14
C ILE A 212 1.64 -17.94 15.91
N GLU A 213 1.09 -18.62 16.92
CA GLU A 213 0.70 -20.03 16.82
C GLU A 213 -0.76 -20.14 16.38
N VAL A 214 -0.98 -20.49 15.12
CA VAL A 214 -2.31 -20.66 14.53
C VAL A 214 -2.61 -22.15 14.34
N ASN A 215 -3.55 -22.68 15.11
CA ASN A 215 -3.96 -24.08 15.04
C ASN A 215 -2.78 -25.09 15.13
N GLY A 216 -1.82 -24.84 16.01
CA GLY A 216 -0.64 -25.68 16.21
C GLY A 216 0.47 -25.47 15.17
N ARG A 217 0.37 -24.47 14.30
CA ARG A 217 1.39 -24.11 13.32
C ARG A 217 1.90 -22.69 13.59
N MET A 218 3.19 -22.52 13.51
CA MET A 218 3.81 -21.20 13.65
C MET A 218 3.78 -20.46 12.33
N ILE A 219 3.40 -19.17 12.37
CA ILE A 219 3.54 -18.21 11.31
C ILE A 219 4.32 -17.00 11.81
N ARG A 220 5.07 -16.33 10.95
CA ARG A 220 5.66 -15.02 11.23
C ARG A 220 4.91 -13.92 10.53
N LEU A 221 4.43 -12.97 11.30
CA LEU A 221 3.71 -11.79 10.81
C LEU A 221 4.59 -10.56 10.99
N PHE A 222 4.82 -9.81 9.91
CA PHE A 222 5.41 -8.48 9.93
C PHE A 222 4.31 -7.44 9.81
N ASN A 223 4.33 -6.44 10.70
CA ASN A 223 3.52 -5.23 10.60
C ASN A 223 4.46 -4.05 10.37
N ASN A 224 4.29 -3.34 9.26
CA ASN A 224 5.21 -2.32 8.79
C ASN A 224 4.52 -0.97 8.66
N HIS A 225 5.18 0.09 9.12
CA HIS A 225 4.89 1.45 8.74
C HIS A 225 6.20 2.08 8.29
N LEU A 226 6.43 2.10 6.97
CA LEU A 226 7.68 2.60 6.41
C LEU A 226 7.65 4.13 6.31
N GLN A 227 8.82 4.74 6.15
CA GLN A 227 9.01 6.20 6.15
C GLN A 227 7.94 6.93 5.32
N THR A 228 7.24 7.85 5.94
CA THR A 228 6.21 8.65 5.28
C THR A 228 6.81 9.61 4.25
N THR A 229 6.02 9.96 3.24
CA THR A 229 6.46 10.90 2.19
C THR A 229 6.43 12.36 2.64
N GLU A 230 5.76 12.68 3.75
CA GLU A 230 5.53 14.05 4.27
C GLU A 230 5.00 15.05 3.22
N VAL A 231 4.38 14.53 2.15
CA VAL A 231 3.88 15.36 1.02
C VAL A 231 2.89 16.41 1.52
N SER A 232 2.02 16.06 2.46
CA SER A 232 0.98 16.97 2.95
C SER A 232 1.57 18.20 3.64
N ARG A 233 2.62 18.01 4.45
CA ARG A 233 3.32 19.12 5.15
C ARG A 233 4.05 20.01 4.14
N ASN A 234 4.76 19.40 3.20
CA ASN A 234 5.57 20.10 2.20
C ASN A 234 4.69 20.76 1.13
N LYS A 235 3.56 20.16 0.76
CA LYS A 235 2.57 20.74 -0.15
C LYS A 235 2.01 22.08 0.39
N ARG A 236 1.61 22.12 1.65
CA ARG A 236 1.10 23.37 2.28
C ARG A 236 2.15 24.49 2.23
N LYS A 237 3.42 24.14 2.45
CA LYS A 237 4.53 25.10 2.36
C LYS A 237 4.71 25.61 0.93
N LEU A 238 4.71 24.71 -0.05
CA LEU A 238 4.83 25.05 -1.47
C LEU A 238 3.65 25.91 -1.95
N GLU A 239 2.41 25.57 -1.60
CA GLU A 239 1.22 26.36 -1.93
C GLU A 239 1.27 27.77 -1.34
N LYS A 240 1.77 27.91 -0.10
CA LYS A 240 1.96 29.23 0.53
C LYS A 240 2.99 30.08 -0.23
N GLU A 241 4.11 29.49 -0.64
CA GLU A 241 5.16 30.18 -1.41
C GLU A 241 4.70 30.53 -2.82
N LEU A 242 3.93 29.64 -3.49
CA LEU A 242 3.36 29.90 -4.83
C LEU A 242 2.35 31.06 -4.82
N ARG A 243 1.57 31.25 -3.75
CA ARG A 243 0.61 32.34 -3.62
C ARG A 243 1.29 33.72 -3.46
N GLN A 244 2.58 33.77 -3.13
CA GLN A 244 3.33 35.01 -2.94
C GLN A 244 3.96 35.55 -4.23
N ASP A 245 3.61 35.00 -5.41
CA ASP A 245 4.03 35.40 -6.77
C ASP A 245 5.56 35.60 -6.95
N ASN A 246 6.35 34.82 -6.21
CA ASN A 246 7.81 34.88 -6.29
C ASN A 246 8.36 33.60 -6.93
N SER A 247 8.61 33.66 -8.23
CA SER A 247 9.08 32.51 -9.05
C SER A 247 10.38 31.88 -8.53
N GLN A 248 11.29 32.65 -7.95
CA GLN A 248 12.52 32.12 -7.39
C GLN A 248 12.28 31.34 -6.07
N ARG A 249 11.39 31.84 -5.21
CA ARG A 249 11.01 31.13 -3.98
C ARG A 249 10.24 29.84 -4.29
N ALA A 250 9.31 29.89 -5.26
CA ALA A 250 8.58 28.72 -5.73
C ALA A 250 9.53 27.64 -6.27
N LYS A 251 10.54 28.03 -7.10
CA LYS A 251 11.57 27.12 -7.60
C LYS A 251 12.38 26.48 -6.45
N ARG A 252 12.82 27.27 -5.47
CA ARG A 252 13.54 26.75 -4.30
C ARG A 252 12.67 25.79 -3.49
N ALA A 253 11.41 26.14 -3.23
CA ALA A 253 10.47 25.26 -2.51
C ALA A 253 10.25 23.95 -3.25
N ALA A 254 10.11 23.96 -4.58
CA ALA A 254 9.98 22.75 -5.39
C ALA A 254 11.24 21.85 -5.33
N LEU A 255 12.44 22.45 -5.39
CA LEU A 255 13.69 21.71 -5.24
C LEU A 255 13.82 21.10 -3.84
N THR A 256 13.52 21.85 -2.77
CA THR A 256 13.52 21.34 -1.41
C THR A 256 12.53 20.19 -1.23
N LEU A 257 11.34 20.28 -1.85
CA LEU A 257 10.37 19.19 -1.86
C LEU A 257 10.92 17.94 -2.56
N ALA A 258 11.52 18.13 -3.73
CA ALA A 258 12.11 17.02 -4.49
C ALA A 258 13.25 16.34 -3.73
N ASP A 259 14.13 17.11 -3.10
CA ASP A 259 15.22 16.57 -2.27
C ASP A 259 14.68 15.84 -1.03
N GLY A 260 13.66 16.39 -0.36
CA GLY A 260 13.00 15.70 0.77
C GLY A 260 12.31 14.40 0.35
N LEU A 261 11.65 14.37 -0.80
CA LEU A 261 11.07 13.14 -1.36
C LEU A 261 12.15 12.11 -1.68
N HIS A 262 13.25 12.54 -2.30
CA HIS A 262 14.35 11.63 -2.63
C HIS A 262 14.98 11.03 -1.36
N GLU A 263 15.19 11.81 -0.31
CA GLU A 263 15.68 11.31 0.97
C GLU A 263 14.71 10.28 1.59
N ASN A 264 13.41 10.52 1.52
CA ASN A 264 12.40 9.56 1.98
C ASN A 264 12.39 8.27 1.13
N PHE A 265 12.64 8.35 -0.18
CA PHE A 265 12.82 7.15 -1.00
C PHE A 265 14.06 6.34 -0.58
N ARG A 266 15.18 6.99 -0.25
CA ARG A 266 16.39 6.34 0.23
C ARG A 266 16.16 5.65 1.58
N LYS A 267 15.55 6.36 2.54
CA LYS A 267 15.20 5.78 3.85
C LYS A 267 14.34 4.52 3.70
N ARG A 268 13.28 4.60 2.88
CA ARG A 268 12.42 3.44 2.61
C ARG A 268 13.17 2.29 1.94
N ALA A 269 14.11 2.57 1.03
CA ALA A 269 14.90 1.53 0.40
C ALA A 269 15.75 0.76 1.42
N VAL A 270 16.38 1.46 2.36
CA VAL A 270 17.13 0.83 3.47
C VAL A 270 16.20 0.00 4.36
N GLN A 271 15.02 0.53 4.71
CA GLN A 271 14.01 -0.18 5.49
C GLN A 271 13.53 -1.45 4.76
N ALA A 272 13.24 -1.35 3.46
CA ALA A 272 12.81 -2.47 2.64
C ALA A 272 13.88 -3.58 2.54
N ASN A 273 15.16 -3.20 2.39
CA ASN A 273 16.27 -4.15 2.38
C ASN A 273 16.35 -4.93 3.70
N LEU A 274 16.21 -4.24 4.83
CA LEU A 274 16.22 -4.88 6.15
C LEU A 274 15.03 -5.84 6.31
N ILE A 275 13.82 -5.42 5.93
CA ILE A 275 12.63 -6.29 5.98
C ILE A 275 12.82 -7.51 5.09
N ASN A 276 13.33 -7.36 3.87
CA ASN A 276 13.60 -8.49 2.98
C ASN A 276 14.59 -9.49 3.59
N GLN A 277 15.65 -9.01 4.25
CA GLN A 277 16.62 -9.87 4.96
C GLN A 277 15.93 -10.65 6.09
N LEU A 278 15.10 -9.99 6.91
CA LEU A 278 14.40 -10.62 8.01
C LEU A 278 13.34 -11.62 7.53
N VAL A 279 12.62 -11.30 6.46
CA VAL A 279 11.68 -12.22 5.79
C VAL A 279 12.44 -13.43 5.24
N SER A 280 13.59 -13.20 4.61
CA SER A 280 14.42 -14.27 4.07
C SER A 280 14.99 -15.21 5.14
N ALA A 281 15.21 -14.71 6.34
CA ALA A 281 15.68 -15.47 7.49
C ALA A 281 14.54 -16.09 8.32
N SER A 282 13.27 -15.88 7.95
CA SER A 282 12.13 -16.45 8.69
C SER A 282 12.13 -17.97 8.60
N PRO A 283 12.03 -18.69 9.75
CA PRO A 283 11.90 -20.14 9.75
C PRO A 283 10.45 -20.62 9.53
N TYR A 284 9.49 -19.69 9.45
CA TYR A 284 8.07 -19.98 9.38
C TYR A 284 7.44 -19.39 8.11
N PRO A 285 6.29 -19.93 7.66
CA PRO A 285 5.43 -19.25 6.71
C PRO A 285 5.18 -17.80 7.15
N THR A 286 5.32 -16.88 6.22
CA THR A 286 5.42 -15.46 6.55
C THR A 286 4.30 -14.65 5.91
N LEU A 287 3.73 -13.72 6.69
CA LEU A 287 2.85 -12.65 6.27
C LEU A 287 3.57 -11.31 6.46
N VAL A 288 3.50 -10.43 5.48
CA VAL A 288 4.05 -9.08 5.57
C VAL A 288 2.96 -8.07 5.26
N CYS A 289 2.53 -7.35 6.28
CA CYS A 289 1.43 -6.39 6.20
C CYS A 289 1.91 -4.97 6.45
N GLY A 290 1.11 -3.99 6.06
CA GLY A 290 1.21 -2.61 6.52
C GLY A 290 1.27 -1.56 5.44
N ASP A 291 1.49 -0.33 5.88
CA ASP A 291 1.67 0.85 5.06
C ASP A 291 3.13 0.98 4.62
N PHE A 292 3.38 0.73 3.33
CA PHE A 292 4.73 0.87 2.77
C PHE A 292 5.03 2.28 2.29
N ASN A 293 4.02 3.17 2.30
CA ASN A 293 4.14 4.52 1.75
C ASN A 293 4.73 4.58 0.33
N SER A 294 4.55 3.51 -0.44
CA SER A 294 5.20 3.28 -1.73
C SER A 294 4.29 2.52 -2.68
N LEU A 295 4.30 2.89 -3.96
CA LEU A 295 3.51 2.25 -5.01
C LEU A 295 4.07 0.88 -5.41
N PRO A 296 3.28 0.01 -6.10
CA PRO A 296 3.76 -1.26 -6.63
C PRO A 296 4.89 -1.14 -7.67
N SER A 297 5.07 0.05 -8.29
CA SER A 297 6.18 0.39 -9.17
C SER A 297 7.50 0.67 -8.44
N SER A 298 7.49 0.78 -7.11
CA SER A 298 8.64 1.23 -6.33
C SER A 298 9.66 0.12 -6.06
N TYR A 299 10.90 0.51 -5.86
CA TYR A 299 11.96 -0.33 -5.31
C TYR A 299 11.54 -1.02 -3.99
N VAL A 300 10.85 -0.28 -3.12
CA VAL A 300 10.38 -0.76 -1.82
C VAL A 300 9.48 -1.99 -1.96
N TYR A 301 8.43 -1.89 -2.78
CA TYR A 301 7.51 -3.00 -2.99
C TYR A 301 8.22 -4.22 -3.57
N HIS A 302 9.03 -4.03 -4.61
CA HIS A 302 9.76 -5.11 -5.25
C HIS A 302 10.77 -5.78 -4.30
N THR A 303 11.46 -4.98 -3.49
CA THR A 303 12.44 -5.48 -2.52
C THR A 303 11.76 -6.26 -1.39
N VAL A 304 10.71 -5.72 -0.77
CA VAL A 304 10.01 -6.42 0.33
C VAL A 304 9.36 -7.70 -0.18
N LYS A 305 8.72 -7.66 -1.35
CA LYS A 305 8.13 -8.85 -1.97
C LYS A 305 9.20 -9.88 -2.31
N GLY A 306 10.30 -9.44 -2.93
CA GLY A 306 11.36 -10.31 -3.39
C GLY A 306 10.84 -11.49 -4.21
N ASP A 307 11.58 -12.61 -4.14
CA ASP A 307 11.18 -13.86 -4.80
C ASP A 307 10.45 -14.83 -3.86
N LYS A 308 10.35 -14.49 -2.56
CA LYS A 308 9.78 -15.37 -1.54
C LYS A 308 8.30 -15.11 -1.26
N LEU A 309 7.79 -13.92 -1.56
CA LEU A 309 6.43 -13.54 -1.23
C LEU A 309 5.57 -13.34 -2.48
N LEU A 310 4.31 -13.66 -2.32
CA LEU A 310 3.23 -13.41 -3.28
C LEU A 310 2.41 -12.21 -2.79
N ASP A 311 1.88 -11.43 -3.72
CA ASP A 311 0.97 -10.34 -3.39
C ASP A 311 -0.45 -10.90 -3.20
N GLY A 312 -1.03 -10.67 -2.02
CA GLY A 312 -2.37 -11.13 -1.68
C GLY A 312 -3.44 -10.63 -2.64
N PHE A 313 -3.30 -9.41 -3.17
CA PHE A 313 -4.24 -8.90 -4.18
C PHE A 313 -4.10 -9.65 -5.52
N GLN A 314 -2.89 -10.00 -5.92
CA GLN A 314 -2.69 -10.78 -7.14
C GLN A 314 -3.22 -12.21 -7.01
N THR A 315 -3.19 -12.78 -5.80
CA THR A 315 -3.63 -14.17 -5.55
C THR A 315 -5.11 -14.32 -5.21
N GLY A 316 -5.72 -13.32 -4.56
CA GLY A 316 -7.11 -13.39 -4.08
C GLY A 316 -7.98 -12.18 -4.42
N GLY A 317 -7.40 -11.08 -4.95
CA GLY A 317 -8.14 -9.84 -5.20
C GLY A 317 -8.89 -9.79 -6.53
N HIS A 318 -9.80 -8.82 -6.65
CA HIS A 318 -10.60 -8.56 -7.84
C HIS A 318 -10.79 -7.07 -8.07
N GLY A 319 -10.94 -6.66 -9.33
CA GLY A 319 -11.21 -5.28 -9.72
C GLY A 319 -10.00 -4.38 -9.58
N TYR A 320 -10.24 -3.09 -9.36
CA TYR A 320 -9.22 -2.08 -9.16
C TYR A 320 -8.94 -1.90 -7.66
N MET A 321 -7.65 -1.91 -7.29
CA MET A 321 -7.22 -1.78 -5.90
C MET A 321 -6.53 -0.44 -5.67
N TYR A 322 -7.07 0.30 -4.71
CA TYR A 322 -6.45 1.46 -4.10
C TYR A 322 -6.55 1.35 -2.58
N THR A 323 -5.65 2.01 -1.86
CA THR A 323 -5.67 2.02 -0.39
C THR A 323 -5.51 3.43 0.17
N PHE A 324 -5.03 4.37 -0.65
CA PHE A 324 -4.84 5.76 -0.28
C PHE A 324 -5.99 6.63 -0.81
N LYS A 325 -6.81 7.19 0.07
CA LYS A 325 -8.02 7.97 -0.29
C LYS A 325 -7.71 9.27 -1.02
N TYR A 326 -6.60 9.90 -0.72
CA TYR A 326 -6.17 11.11 -1.42
C TYR A 326 -5.78 10.76 -2.86
N PHE A 327 -5.60 11.75 -3.71
CA PHE A 327 -5.34 11.55 -5.15
C PHE A 327 -6.41 10.75 -5.89
N LYS A 328 -7.70 10.98 -5.53
CA LYS A 328 -8.86 10.38 -6.22
C LYS A 328 -8.80 8.85 -6.32
N HIS A 329 -8.39 8.19 -5.25
CA HIS A 329 -8.33 6.73 -5.17
C HIS A 329 -7.45 6.07 -6.25
N LEU A 330 -6.33 6.71 -6.61
CA LEU A 330 -5.43 6.19 -7.65
C LEU A 330 -4.26 5.37 -7.10
N LEU A 331 -3.97 5.46 -5.80
CA LEU A 331 -2.73 4.96 -5.24
C LEU A 331 -2.99 3.77 -4.31
N ARG A 332 -2.17 2.73 -4.48
CA ARG A 332 -2.07 1.59 -3.58
C ARG A 332 -0.72 1.67 -2.86
N ILE A 333 -0.73 1.84 -1.54
CA ILE A 333 0.45 1.97 -0.69
C ILE A 333 0.49 0.98 0.48
N ASP A 334 -0.66 0.32 0.75
CA ASP A 334 -0.78 -0.71 1.76
C ASP A 334 -0.85 -2.09 1.11
N TYR A 335 -0.27 -3.06 1.78
CA TYR A 335 -0.11 -4.41 1.24
C TYR A 335 -0.34 -5.47 2.31
N ILE A 336 -0.77 -6.66 1.86
CA ILE A 336 -0.50 -7.92 2.52
C ILE A 336 0.16 -8.84 1.51
N LEU A 337 1.38 -9.21 1.81
CA LEU A 337 2.17 -10.18 1.06
C LEU A 337 2.25 -11.45 1.89
N HIS A 338 2.32 -12.61 1.25
CA HIS A 338 2.36 -13.89 1.92
C HIS A 338 3.34 -14.85 1.26
N SER A 339 3.92 -15.75 2.04
CA SER A 339 4.73 -16.84 1.50
C SER A 339 3.87 -17.88 0.77
N PRO A 340 4.41 -18.65 -0.18
CA PRO A 340 3.65 -19.60 -1.01
C PRO A 340 2.93 -20.70 -0.22
N GLU A 341 3.38 -21.01 0.99
CA GLU A 341 2.77 -21.99 1.90
C GLU A 341 1.40 -21.52 2.42
N LEU A 342 1.16 -20.20 2.38
CA LEU A 342 -0.13 -19.60 2.73
C LEU A 342 -0.87 -19.30 1.43
N LYS A 343 -2.05 -19.89 1.28
CA LYS A 343 -2.85 -19.71 0.05
C LYS A 343 -3.79 -18.52 0.22
N GLY A 344 -3.61 -17.47 -0.57
CA GLY A 344 -4.57 -16.34 -0.64
C GLY A 344 -5.91 -16.83 -1.18
N LEU A 345 -6.98 -16.60 -0.45
CA LEU A 345 -8.34 -17.01 -0.82
C LEU A 345 -9.21 -15.82 -1.22
N ASP A 346 -9.12 -14.72 -0.50
CA ASP A 346 -9.85 -13.49 -0.78
C ASP A 346 -9.05 -12.27 -0.30
N TYR A 347 -9.16 -11.17 -1.06
CA TYR A 347 -8.50 -9.91 -0.74
C TYR A 347 -9.38 -8.74 -1.17
N PHE A 348 -9.67 -7.82 -0.25
CA PHE A 348 -10.41 -6.62 -0.59
C PHE A 348 -10.08 -5.44 0.35
N SER A 349 -10.40 -4.24 -0.11
CA SER A 349 -10.29 -3.01 0.66
C SER A 349 -11.69 -2.39 0.74
N PRO A 350 -12.35 -2.39 1.92
CA PRO A 350 -13.61 -1.70 2.10
C PRO A 350 -13.39 -0.19 2.10
N ASP A 351 -14.30 0.56 1.52
CA ASP A 351 -14.29 2.02 1.59
C ASP A 351 -15.08 2.46 2.83
N TRP A 352 -14.41 2.54 3.97
CA TRP A 352 -15.01 2.97 5.23
C TRP A 352 -14.80 4.45 5.49
N GLU A 353 -15.79 5.06 6.15
CA GLU A 353 -15.81 6.50 6.38
C GLU A 353 -14.73 6.96 7.36
N TYR A 354 -14.38 6.11 8.32
CA TYR A 354 -13.53 6.45 9.46
C TYR A 354 -12.02 6.40 9.21
N SER A 355 -11.55 5.76 8.13
CA SER A 355 -10.11 5.69 7.83
C SER A 355 -9.79 5.06 6.47
N CYS A 356 -8.53 5.14 6.04
CA CYS A 356 -8.00 4.42 4.89
C CYS A 356 -7.76 2.96 5.25
N LEU A 357 -8.67 2.08 4.92
CA LEU A 357 -8.64 0.71 5.35
C LEU A 357 -8.28 -0.24 4.23
N LEU A 358 -7.44 -1.21 4.56
CA LEU A 358 -7.24 -2.40 3.77
C LEU A 358 -7.63 -3.61 4.61
N TYR A 359 -8.55 -4.43 4.09
CA TYR A 359 -8.85 -5.73 4.66
C TYR A 359 -8.43 -6.83 3.70
N THR A 360 -7.72 -7.81 4.20
CA THR A 360 -7.31 -8.97 3.42
C THR A 360 -7.55 -10.22 4.22
N SER A 361 -8.07 -11.24 3.53
CA SER A 361 -8.33 -12.54 4.13
C SER A 361 -7.96 -13.61 3.13
N PRO A 362 -7.24 -14.62 3.53
CA PRO A 362 -7.23 -15.89 2.80
C PRO A 362 -8.57 -16.62 2.89
N SER A 363 -9.57 -16.07 3.60
CA SER A 363 -10.91 -16.61 3.78
C SER A 363 -11.91 -16.02 2.79
N PRO A 364 -12.85 -16.80 2.21
CA PRO A 364 -13.92 -16.26 1.38
C PRO A 364 -14.96 -15.51 2.20
N ARG A 365 -15.55 -14.50 1.56
CA ARG A 365 -16.70 -13.74 2.08
C ARG A 365 -17.99 -14.54 2.05
N ASP A 366 -18.82 -14.33 3.06
CA ASP A 366 -20.26 -14.41 2.88
C ASP A 366 -20.72 -13.22 2.01
N LYS A 367 -21.40 -13.51 0.89
CA LYS A 367 -21.91 -12.49 -0.05
C LYS A 367 -22.88 -11.49 0.57
N ASP A 368 -23.38 -11.78 1.76
CA ASP A 368 -24.41 -10.96 2.45
C ASP A 368 -23.82 -9.74 3.19
N VAL A 369 -22.52 -9.70 3.44
CA VAL A 369 -21.86 -8.55 4.11
C VAL A 369 -21.66 -7.37 3.14
N SER A 370 -21.75 -7.59 1.82
CA SER A 370 -21.63 -6.55 0.80
C SER A 370 -22.89 -5.66 0.64
N ARG A 371 -23.94 -5.90 1.44
CA ARG A 371 -25.18 -5.15 1.45
C ARG A 371 -25.44 -4.52 2.81
N MET A 372 -24.51 -3.76 3.34
CA MET A 372 -24.91 -2.77 4.34
C MET A 372 -25.47 -1.56 3.60
N PRO A 373 -26.73 -1.14 3.88
CA PRO A 373 -27.26 0.07 3.30
C PRO A 373 -26.41 1.24 3.76
N SER A 374 -26.06 2.12 2.82
CA SER A 374 -25.66 3.47 3.16
C SER A 374 -26.79 4.05 4.01
N SER A 375 -26.60 4.12 5.31
CA SER A 375 -27.50 4.84 6.19
C SER A 375 -27.44 6.31 5.80
N ALA A 376 -28.58 6.80 5.35
CA ALA A 376 -28.87 8.20 5.13
C ALA A 376 -28.64 9.03 6.40
#